data_665c73e90e78ef11599571d581fcb1f1
#
_entry.id   665c73e90e78ef11599571d581fcb1f1
#
_cell.length_a   1.000
_cell.length_b   1.000
_cell.length_c   1.000
_cell.angle_alpha   90.00
_cell.angle_beta   90.00
_cell.angle_gamma   90.00
#
_symmetry.space_group_name_H-M   'P 1'
#
loop_
_entity.id
_entity.type
_entity.pdbx_description
1 polymer ?
#
loop_
_entity_poly.entity_id
_entity_poly.type
_entity_poly.pdbx_seq_one_letter_code
_entity_poly.pdbx_strand_id
1 'polypeptide(L)'
;MAIYPLLKTKSTSIGRNGILKFSTHDFGILCYGGITNLNLVYGGSGHELCKDTPGREKLPSDEKRGPGFKSGSYRAFAGPVDMEWNARDGTHLTHTIDLDEVFKDRVVLHTADSARIYKAKPISGCEPTIVIEVNDRTVSVYMEVSLQLVRADPTDTGRDLSDHFTRAYSKTL
;
A
#
# COMPACT_ATOMS: atom_id res chain seq x y z
N MET A 1 -35.31 7.24 -14.40
CA MET A 1 -34.12 7.40 -13.53
C MET A 1 -33.54 6.01 -13.32
N ALA A 2 -32.50 5.62 -14.08
CA ALA A 2 -31.96 4.27 -14.07
C ALA A 2 -30.99 4.15 -12.91
N ILE A 3 -31.30 3.31 -11.93
CA ILE A 3 -30.41 2.96 -10.83
C ILE A 3 -29.45 1.92 -11.39
N TYR A 4 -28.22 2.34 -11.72
CA TYR A 4 -27.14 1.41 -12.02
C TYR A 4 -26.73 0.72 -10.72
N PRO A 5 -26.80 -0.62 -10.62
CA PRO A 5 -26.26 -1.31 -9.47
C PRO A 5 -24.73 -1.10 -9.49
N LEU A 6 -24.20 -0.53 -8.43
CA LEU A 6 -22.77 -0.54 -8.15
C LEU A 6 -22.33 -2.00 -8.12
N LEU A 7 -21.76 -2.45 -9.23
CA LEU A 7 -21.02 -3.71 -9.29
C LEU A 7 -19.85 -3.54 -8.29
N LYS A 8 -19.99 -4.14 -7.11
CA LYS A 8 -18.86 -4.35 -6.19
C LYS A 8 -17.87 -5.26 -6.90
N THR A 9 -16.98 -4.67 -7.68
CA THR A 9 -15.86 -5.38 -8.27
C THR A 9 -14.99 -5.88 -7.11
N LYS A 10 -14.80 -7.20 -7.06
CA LYS A 10 -13.94 -7.81 -6.04
C LYS A 10 -12.52 -7.27 -6.23
N SER A 11 -12.01 -6.54 -5.25
CA SER A 11 -10.67 -5.97 -5.29
C SER A 11 -9.58 -7.04 -5.21
N THR A 12 -9.89 -8.19 -4.61
CA THR A 12 -8.96 -9.31 -4.40
C THR A 12 -9.56 -10.61 -4.89
N SER A 13 -8.76 -11.41 -5.57
CA SER A 13 -9.11 -12.72 -6.08
C SER A 13 -8.09 -13.78 -5.65
N ILE A 14 -8.54 -15.06 -5.60
CA ILE A 14 -7.65 -16.20 -5.32
C ILE A 14 -7.25 -16.82 -6.66
N GLY A 15 -5.96 -16.84 -6.96
CA GLY A 15 -5.39 -17.55 -8.10
C GLY A 15 -5.37 -19.08 -7.91
N ARG A 16 -4.96 -19.82 -8.98
CA ARG A 16 -5.00 -21.29 -9.02
C ARG A 16 -4.27 -21.97 -7.87
N ASN A 17 -3.21 -21.39 -7.33
CA ASN A 17 -2.39 -21.97 -6.26
C ASN A 17 -2.68 -21.35 -4.88
N GLY A 18 -3.85 -20.76 -4.67
CA GLY A 18 -4.18 -20.06 -3.42
C GLY A 18 -3.50 -18.70 -3.25
N ILE A 19 -2.78 -18.22 -4.26
CA ILE A 19 -2.14 -16.91 -4.27
C ILE A 19 -3.20 -15.82 -4.37
N LEU A 20 -3.15 -14.85 -3.46
CA LEU A 20 -4.04 -13.69 -3.50
C LEU A 20 -3.53 -12.69 -4.53
N LYS A 21 -4.43 -12.24 -5.40
CA LYS A 21 -4.16 -11.19 -6.39
C LYS A 21 -5.13 -10.03 -6.19
N PHE A 22 -4.66 -8.81 -6.46
CA PHE A 22 -5.48 -7.60 -6.35
C PHE A 22 -5.68 -6.93 -7.72
N SER A 23 -6.78 -6.22 -7.87
CA SER A 23 -7.12 -5.43 -9.06
C SER A 23 -7.41 -3.97 -8.74
N THR A 24 -7.64 -3.66 -7.46
CA THR A 24 -7.80 -2.31 -6.92
C THR A 24 -6.98 -2.19 -5.65
N HIS A 25 -6.62 -0.98 -5.29
CA HIS A 25 -5.86 -0.69 -4.07
C HIS A 25 -6.17 0.72 -3.55
N ASP A 26 -6.01 0.91 -2.25
CA ASP A 26 -5.89 2.23 -1.65
C ASP A 26 -4.47 2.76 -1.80
N PHE A 27 -4.28 4.04 -1.58
CA PHE A 27 -2.99 4.70 -1.71
C PHE A 27 -2.66 5.53 -0.47
N GLY A 28 -1.46 5.40 0.03
CA GLY A 28 -0.98 6.12 1.19
C GLY A 28 0.43 6.67 1.00
N ILE A 29 0.78 7.70 1.76
CA ILE A 29 2.08 8.36 1.67
C ILE A 29 2.61 8.60 3.07
N LEU A 30 3.92 8.35 3.25
CA LEU A 30 4.67 8.62 4.47
C LEU A 30 5.88 9.48 4.15
N CYS A 31 6.16 10.49 4.98
CA CYS A 31 7.35 11.31 4.85
C CYS A 31 8.14 11.36 6.17
N TYR A 32 9.44 11.07 6.09
CA TYR A 32 10.36 10.98 7.22
C TYR A 32 11.72 11.63 6.90
N GLY A 33 12.63 11.63 7.88
CA GLY A 33 14.02 11.94 7.68
C GLY A 33 14.30 13.40 7.38
N GLY A 34 13.48 14.33 7.88
CA GLY A 34 13.72 15.76 7.72
C GLY A 34 13.43 16.32 6.33
N ILE A 35 12.77 15.56 5.45
CA ILE A 35 12.39 16.07 4.11
C ILE A 35 11.35 17.17 4.21
N THR A 36 11.33 18.05 3.20
CA THR A 36 10.33 19.12 3.06
C THR A 36 9.74 19.14 1.65
N ASN A 37 8.57 19.74 1.50
CA ASN A 37 7.89 19.99 0.22
C ASN A 37 7.75 18.74 -0.65
N LEU A 38 7.33 17.62 -0.06
CA LEU A 38 7.00 16.44 -0.85
C LEU A 38 5.74 16.68 -1.65
N ASN A 39 5.90 16.76 -2.96
CA ASN A 39 4.81 16.79 -3.94
C ASN A 39 4.80 15.45 -4.68
N LEU A 40 3.63 14.81 -4.74
CA LEU A 40 3.48 13.52 -5.38
C LEU A 40 2.21 13.52 -6.23
N VAL A 41 2.28 12.97 -7.44
CA VAL A 41 1.13 12.80 -8.34
C VAL A 41 0.93 11.33 -8.63
N TYR A 42 -0.29 10.84 -8.41
CA TYR A 42 -0.71 9.49 -8.74
C TYR A 42 -2.17 9.45 -9.19
N GLY A 43 -2.46 8.75 -10.29
CA GLY A 43 -3.81 8.59 -10.81
C GLY A 43 -4.52 9.92 -11.11
N GLY A 44 -3.78 10.95 -11.48
CA GLY A 44 -4.28 12.30 -11.73
C GLY A 44 -4.56 13.13 -10.48
N SER A 45 -4.28 12.60 -9.29
CA SER A 45 -4.42 13.31 -8.00
C SER A 45 -3.06 13.75 -7.48
N GLY A 46 -2.95 15.01 -7.09
CA GLY A 46 -1.77 15.60 -6.45
C GLY A 46 -1.87 15.51 -4.92
N HIS A 47 -0.75 15.24 -4.28
CA HIS A 47 -0.61 15.17 -2.83
C HIS A 47 0.58 16.01 -2.38
N GLU A 48 0.38 16.87 -1.39
CA GLU A 48 1.43 17.67 -0.77
C GLU A 48 1.60 17.26 0.69
N LEU A 49 2.81 16.90 1.09
CA LEU A 49 3.16 16.53 2.47
C LEU A 49 4.44 17.26 2.92
N CYS A 50 4.64 17.33 4.22
CA CYS A 50 5.83 17.95 4.83
C CYS A 50 6.13 19.36 4.31
N LYS A 51 5.08 20.18 4.03
CA LYS A 51 5.21 21.53 3.48
C LYS A 51 5.67 22.51 4.56
N ASP A 52 4.93 22.59 5.67
CA ASP A 52 5.17 23.57 6.73
C ASP A 52 5.99 23.00 7.90
N THR A 53 6.04 21.68 7.99
CA THR A 53 6.79 20.95 9.02
C THR A 53 7.60 19.85 8.37
N PRO A 54 8.93 19.81 8.56
CA PRO A 54 9.77 18.72 8.04
C PRO A 54 9.30 17.36 8.54
N GLY A 55 9.49 16.34 7.71
CA GLY A 55 9.23 14.96 8.09
C GLY A 55 10.02 14.57 9.34
N ARG A 56 9.35 14.02 10.35
CA ARG A 56 10.03 13.55 11.57
C ARG A 56 10.97 12.40 11.28
N GLU A 57 11.84 12.09 12.24
CA GLU A 57 12.65 10.86 12.16
C GLU A 57 11.75 9.62 12.18
N LYS A 58 12.12 8.62 11.37
CA LYS A 58 11.45 7.33 11.35
C LYS A 58 11.83 6.53 12.60
N LEU A 59 10.82 6.04 13.33
CA LEU A 59 11.01 5.21 14.52
C LEU A 59 10.97 3.72 14.16
N PRO A 60 11.56 2.83 14.97
CA PRO A 60 11.46 1.38 14.76
C PRO A 60 10.01 0.86 14.70
N SER A 61 9.08 1.50 15.42
CA SER A 61 7.65 1.17 15.38
C SER A 61 7.00 1.47 14.03
N ASP A 62 7.55 2.39 13.23
CA ASP A 62 7.01 2.77 11.93
C ASP A 62 7.30 1.70 10.85
N GLU A 63 8.24 0.80 11.09
CA GLU A 63 8.54 -0.32 10.17
C GLU A 63 7.38 -1.31 9.99
N LYS A 64 6.38 -1.24 10.86
CA LYS A 64 5.24 -2.17 10.89
C LYS A 64 3.90 -1.46 10.68
N ARG A 65 3.91 -0.19 10.32
CA ARG A 65 2.71 0.63 10.30
C ARG A 65 2.61 1.47 9.04
N GLY A 66 1.49 1.34 8.33
CA GLY A 66 1.11 2.25 7.24
C GLY A 66 0.60 3.61 7.73
N PRO A 67 0.29 4.51 6.79
CA PRO A 67 -0.22 5.83 7.09
C PRO A 67 -1.61 5.78 7.72
N GLY A 68 -1.90 6.72 8.61
CA GLY A 68 -3.23 6.87 9.20
C GLY A 68 -4.28 7.39 8.20
N PHE A 69 -3.85 8.01 7.11
CA PHE A 69 -4.70 8.50 6.03
C PHE A 69 -4.42 7.76 4.72
N LYS A 70 -5.48 7.34 4.05
CA LYS A 70 -5.44 6.65 2.76
C LYS A 70 -6.38 7.37 1.80
N SER A 71 -5.99 7.47 0.54
CA SER A 71 -6.82 8.06 -0.50
C SER A 71 -7.37 7.01 -1.43
N GLY A 72 -8.58 7.21 -1.88
CA GLY A 72 -9.33 6.59 -2.96
C GLY A 72 -9.18 5.11 -3.15
N SER A 73 -9.99 4.54 -3.98
CA SER A 73 -9.74 3.21 -4.52
C SER A 73 -9.29 3.37 -5.97
N TYR A 74 -8.07 2.97 -6.27
CA TYR A 74 -7.48 3.05 -7.61
C TYR A 74 -7.53 1.69 -8.29
N ARG A 75 -7.76 1.67 -9.60
CA ARG A 75 -7.48 0.45 -10.38
C ARG A 75 -5.96 0.24 -10.42
N ALA A 76 -5.53 -0.96 -10.36
CA ALA A 76 -4.13 -1.32 -10.48
C ALA A 76 -3.71 -1.41 -11.97
N PHE A 77 -2.91 -0.47 -12.53
CA PHE A 77 -2.44 0.72 -11.81
C PHE A 77 -2.83 1.97 -12.59
N ALA A 78 -2.97 3.09 -11.89
CA ALA A 78 -3.45 4.35 -12.48
C ALA A 78 -2.32 5.19 -13.10
N GLY A 79 -1.26 4.56 -13.57
CA GLY A 79 -0.06 5.19 -14.13
C GLY A 79 1.12 5.20 -13.15
N PRO A 80 2.22 5.86 -13.51
CA PRO A 80 3.37 6.02 -12.63
C PRO A 80 3.06 6.93 -11.43
N VAL A 81 3.89 6.81 -10.41
CA VAL A 81 3.94 7.75 -9.27
C VAL A 81 5.08 8.71 -9.54
N ASP A 82 4.76 9.96 -9.84
CA ASP A 82 5.75 11.03 -10.00
C ASP A 82 5.88 11.81 -8.70
N MET A 83 7.10 12.09 -8.27
CA MET A 83 7.35 12.79 -7.01
C MET A 83 8.57 13.71 -7.06
N GLU A 84 8.51 14.77 -6.26
CA GLU A 84 9.62 15.68 -5.99
C GLU A 84 9.61 16.10 -4.52
N TRP A 85 10.78 16.35 -3.96
CA TRP A 85 10.93 16.82 -2.58
C TRP A 85 12.29 17.45 -2.35
N ASN A 86 12.46 18.10 -1.22
CA ASN A 86 13.79 18.52 -0.75
C ASN A 86 14.28 17.55 0.32
N ALA A 87 15.47 16.97 0.11
CA ALA A 87 16.13 16.15 1.09
C ALA A 87 16.51 16.98 2.34
N ARG A 88 16.93 16.33 3.43
CA ARG A 88 17.35 16.98 4.69
C ARG A 88 18.38 18.07 4.50
N ASP A 89 19.32 17.90 3.58
CA ASP A 89 20.37 18.87 3.28
C ASP A 89 19.94 19.99 2.33
N GLY A 90 18.65 20.03 1.94
CA GLY A 90 18.06 21.01 1.02
C GLY A 90 18.22 20.66 -0.45
N THR A 91 18.84 19.54 -0.80
CA THR A 91 18.94 19.09 -2.20
C THR A 91 17.56 18.78 -2.73
N HIS A 92 17.18 19.37 -3.86
CA HIS A 92 15.95 19.03 -4.57
C HIS A 92 16.11 17.73 -5.34
N LEU A 93 15.22 16.80 -5.10
CA LEU A 93 15.20 15.47 -5.70
C LEU A 93 13.88 15.20 -6.42
N THR A 94 13.95 14.42 -7.50
CA THR A 94 12.80 13.93 -8.24
C THR A 94 12.93 12.43 -8.46
N HIS A 95 11.80 11.72 -8.46
CA HIS A 95 11.79 10.30 -8.78
C HIS A 95 10.43 9.88 -9.35
N THR A 96 10.47 8.89 -10.23
CA THR A 96 9.27 8.26 -10.80
C THR A 96 9.30 6.76 -10.49
N ILE A 97 8.18 6.20 -10.04
CA ILE A 97 8.04 4.76 -9.79
C ILE A 97 6.95 4.22 -10.69
N ASP A 98 7.28 3.17 -11.45
CA ASP A 98 6.31 2.36 -12.17
C ASP A 98 5.79 1.24 -11.27
N LEU A 99 4.57 1.41 -10.77
CA LEU A 99 3.93 0.39 -9.91
C LEU A 99 3.58 -0.89 -10.69
N ASP A 100 3.40 -0.83 -12.02
CA ASP A 100 3.22 -2.01 -12.86
C ASP A 100 4.47 -2.89 -12.87
N GLU A 101 5.67 -2.30 -12.82
CA GLU A 101 6.91 -3.06 -12.69
C GLU A 101 7.11 -3.61 -11.27
N VAL A 102 6.85 -2.80 -10.23
CA VAL A 102 7.00 -3.21 -8.83
C VAL A 102 6.07 -4.38 -8.49
N PHE A 103 4.83 -4.35 -8.98
CA PHE A 103 3.81 -5.37 -8.71
C PHE A 103 3.31 -6.07 -9.98
N LYS A 104 4.20 -6.41 -10.90
CA LYS A 104 3.87 -6.97 -12.22
C LYS A 104 2.92 -8.19 -12.16
N ASP A 105 3.03 -9.00 -11.13
CA ASP A 105 2.19 -10.20 -10.95
C ASP A 105 0.89 -9.92 -10.18
N ARG A 106 0.69 -8.69 -9.70
CA ARG A 106 -0.47 -8.28 -8.89
C ARG A 106 -0.71 -9.13 -7.64
N VAL A 107 0.35 -9.72 -7.09
CA VAL A 107 0.29 -10.57 -5.90
C VAL A 107 0.17 -9.71 -4.64
N VAL A 108 -0.74 -10.10 -3.75
CA VAL A 108 -0.84 -9.51 -2.40
C VAL A 108 0.33 -10.01 -1.56
N LEU A 109 1.18 -9.07 -1.11
CA LEU A 109 2.36 -9.40 -0.30
C LEU A 109 1.97 -9.56 1.17
N HIS A 110 2.34 -10.70 1.75
CA HIS A 110 2.10 -11.00 3.16
C HIS A 110 3.07 -12.07 3.68
N THR A 111 3.19 -12.19 4.99
CA THR A 111 3.99 -13.22 5.67
C THR A 111 3.13 -14.27 6.38
N ALA A 112 1.79 -14.19 6.23
CA ALA A 112 0.88 -15.16 6.81
C ALA A 112 1.05 -16.55 6.20
N ASP A 113 0.80 -17.60 7.00
CA ASP A 113 0.66 -18.96 6.49
C ASP A 113 -0.51 -19.03 5.51
N SER A 114 -0.19 -19.31 4.24
CA SER A 114 -1.19 -19.38 3.16
C SER A 114 -2.27 -20.44 3.38
N ALA A 115 -1.96 -21.50 4.13
CA ALA A 115 -2.92 -22.55 4.48
C ALA A 115 -4.00 -22.05 5.45
N ARG A 116 -3.69 -21.03 6.25
CA ARG A 116 -4.61 -20.43 7.22
C ARG A 116 -5.44 -19.28 6.66
N ILE A 117 -5.14 -18.77 5.48
CA ILE A 117 -5.90 -17.66 4.91
C ILE A 117 -7.35 -18.09 4.67
N TYR A 118 -8.28 -17.31 5.25
CA TYR A 118 -9.71 -17.54 5.05
C TYR A 118 -10.12 -17.20 3.62
N LYS A 119 -10.57 -18.18 2.87
CA LYS A 119 -10.85 -18.09 1.42
C LYS A 119 -12.34 -18.04 1.08
N ALA A 120 -13.21 -17.82 2.06
CA ALA A 120 -14.65 -17.68 1.77
C ALA A 120 -14.90 -16.49 0.86
N LYS A 121 -15.87 -16.64 -0.04
CA LYS A 121 -16.24 -15.59 -0.99
C LYS A 121 -17.48 -14.82 -0.48
N PRO A 122 -17.47 -13.49 -0.61
CA PRO A 122 -16.38 -12.65 -1.09
C PRO A 122 -15.28 -12.48 -0.03
N ILE A 123 -14.03 -12.41 -0.45
CA ILE A 123 -12.93 -12.00 0.43
C ILE A 123 -13.12 -10.51 0.67
N SER A 124 -13.81 -10.16 1.75
CA SER A 124 -14.03 -8.77 2.11
C SER A 124 -12.88 -8.29 3.02
N GLY A 125 -12.48 -7.05 2.84
CA GLY A 125 -11.46 -6.40 3.68
C GLY A 125 -10.00 -6.65 3.26
N CYS A 126 -9.76 -7.31 2.14
CA CYS A 126 -8.40 -7.58 1.63
C CYS A 126 -7.97 -6.60 0.52
N GLU A 127 -8.56 -5.42 0.43
CA GLU A 127 -8.05 -4.40 -0.49
C GLU A 127 -6.71 -3.89 0.05
N PRO A 128 -5.58 -4.10 -0.69
CA PRO A 128 -4.30 -3.64 -0.21
C PRO A 128 -4.19 -2.14 -0.32
N THR A 129 -3.39 -1.54 0.55
CA THR A 129 -2.93 -0.17 0.40
C THR A 129 -1.51 -0.19 -0.13
N ILE A 130 -1.26 0.50 -1.24
CA ILE A 130 0.09 0.78 -1.71
C ILE A 130 0.57 2.05 -1.02
N VAL A 131 1.70 1.96 -0.33
CA VAL A 131 2.26 3.06 0.45
C VAL A 131 3.60 3.47 -0.13
N ILE A 132 3.70 4.76 -0.49
CA ILE A 132 4.98 5.38 -0.85
C ILE A 132 5.56 6.02 0.40
N GLU A 133 6.77 5.66 0.75
CA GLU A 133 7.54 6.26 1.83
C GLU A 133 8.74 7.00 1.28
N VAL A 134 8.90 8.26 1.67
CA VAL A 134 10.11 9.04 1.40
C VAL A 134 10.80 9.34 2.72
N ASN A 135 12.02 8.87 2.85
CA ASN A 135 12.86 9.07 4.05
C ASN A 135 14.22 9.61 3.62
N ASP A 136 14.42 10.92 3.80
CA ASP A 136 15.55 11.69 3.28
C ASP A 136 15.76 11.43 1.77
N ARG A 137 16.78 10.71 1.37
CA ARG A 137 17.08 10.36 -0.04
C ARG A 137 16.54 9.01 -0.47
N THR A 138 15.92 8.27 0.43
CA THR A 138 15.41 6.91 0.14
C THR A 138 13.92 6.90 -0.11
N VAL A 139 13.53 6.34 -1.25
CA VAL A 139 12.13 6.08 -1.58
C VAL A 139 11.88 4.59 -1.46
N SER A 140 10.81 4.22 -0.77
CA SER A 140 10.38 2.82 -0.61
C SER A 140 8.89 2.67 -0.95
N VAL A 141 8.53 1.50 -1.46
CA VAL A 141 7.13 1.12 -1.70
C VAL A 141 6.79 -0.06 -0.81
N TYR A 142 5.70 0.07 -0.08
CA TYR A 142 5.16 -1.00 0.76
C TYR A 142 3.76 -1.39 0.29
N MET A 143 3.37 -2.60 0.63
CA MET A 143 1.99 -3.04 0.62
C MET A 143 1.51 -3.27 2.05
N GLU A 144 0.42 -2.63 2.43
CA GLU A 144 -0.29 -2.88 3.68
C GLU A 144 -1.56 -3.67 3.38
N VAL A 145 -1.81 -4.73 4.12
CA VAL A 145 -3.01 -5.55 3.98
C VAL A 145 -3.39 -6.19 5.30
N SER A 146 -4.69 -6.28 5.58
CA SER A 146 -5.24 -7.04 6.70
C SER A 146 -5.88 -8.32 6.17
N LEU A 147 -5.43 -9.47 6.64
CA LEU A 147 -5.92 -10.79 6.24
C LEU A 147 -6.72 -11.43 7.35
N GLN A 148 -7.81 -12.10 7.00
CA GLN A 148 -8.54 -12.97 7.92
C GLN A 148 -7.92 -14.37 7.86
N LEU A 149 -7.58 -14.92 9.02
CA LEU A 149 -7.00 -16.25 9.18
C LEU A 149 -7.98 -17.19 9.87
N VAL A 150 -8.05 -18.43 9.39
CA VAL A 150 -8.73 -19.51 10.12
C VAL A 150 -7.94 -19.80 11.39
N ARG A 151 -8.62 -19.95 12.52
CA ARG A 151 -7.98 -20.32 13.79
C ARG A 151 -7.36 -21.72 13.71
N ALA A 152 -6.32 -21.94 14.53
CA ALA A 152 -5.61 -23.22 14.55
C ALA A 152 -6.49 -24.38 15.05
N ASP A 153 -7.42 -24.12 15.96
CA ASP A 153 -8.43 -25.08 16.42
C ASP A 153 -9.52 -25.24 15.34
N PRO A 154 -9.66 -26.43 14.71
CA PRO A 154 -10.66 -26.66 13.67
C PRO A 154 -12.11 -26.60 14.17
N THR A 155 -12.33 -26.68 15.49
CA THR A 155 -13.67 -26.54 16.10
C THR A 155 -14.05 -25.09 16.33
N ASP A 156 -13.09 -24.15 16.35
CA ASP A 156 -13.33 -22.74 16.50
C ASP A 156 -13.59 -22.08 15.13
N THR A 157 -14.84 -21.70 14.90
CA THR A 157 -15.28 -21.02 13.67
C THR A 157 -14.91 -19.54 13.59
N GLY A 158 -14.28 -18.99 14.64
CA GLY A 158 -13.79 -17.61 14.67
C GLY A 158 -12.71 -17.34 13.64
N ARG A 159 -12.36 -16.07 13.47
CA ARG A 159 -11.30 -15.60 12.58
C ARG A 159 -10.35 -14.71 13.35
N ASP A 160 -9.07 -14.81 13.04
CA ASP A 160 -8.05 -13.90 13.51
C ASP A 160 -7.78 -12.85 12.41
N LEU A 161 -7.57 -11.59 12.80
CA LEU A 161 -7.11 -10.56 11.90
C LEU A 161 -5.59 -10.47 11.97
N SER A 162 -4.93 -10.47 10.83
CA SER A 162 -3.47 -10.37 10.73
C SER A 162 -3.10 -9.24 9.79
N ASP A 163 -2.43 -8.22 10.31
CA ASP A 163 -1.97 -7.07 9.56
C ASP A 163 -0.54 -7.30 9.06
N HIS A 164 -0.32 -6.95 7.80
CA HIS A 164 0.97 -7.09 7.13
C HIS A 164 1.35 -5.77 6.49
N PHE A 165 2.61 -5.36 6.69
CA PHE A 165 3.22 -4.20 6.07
C PHE A 165 4.53 -4.65 5.43
N THR A 166 4.51 -4.91 4.13
CA THR A 166 5.60 -5.58 3.42
C THR A 166 6.23 -4.65 2.40
N ARG A 167 7.57 -4.49 2.47
CA ARG A 167 8.31 -3.68 1.51
C ARG A 167 8.49 -4.43 0.18
N ALA A 168 8.05 -3.79 -0.91
CA ALA A 168 8.15 -4.31 -2.28
C ALA A 168 9.33 -3.70 -3.06
N TYR A 169 9.71 -2.46 -2.74
CA TYR A 169 10.74 -1.72 -3.47
C TYR A 169 11.47 -0.75 -2.55
N SER A 170 12.74 -0.46 -2.84
CA SER A 170 13.48 0.61 -2.19
C SER A 170 14.62 1.09 -3.07
N LYS A 171 14.85 2.41 -3.11
CA LYS A 171 15.96 3.04 -3.83
C LYS A 171 16.44 4.28 -3.09
N THR A 172 17.74 4.43 -2.98
CA THR A 172 18.40 5.65 -2.49
C THR A 172 18.96 6.43 -3.69
N LEU A 173 18.75 7.76 -3.70
CA LEU A 173 19.15 8.71 -4.74
C LEU A 173 20.41 9.49 -4.36
#